data_d71e16dd5c55b260b1596d4846c69cee
#
_entry.id   d71e16dd5c55b260b1596d4846c69cee
#
_cell.length_a   1.000
_cell.length_b   1.000
_cell.length_c   1.000
_cell.angle_alpha   90.00
_cell.angle_beta   90.00
_cell.angle_gamma   90.00
#
_symmetry.space_group_name_H-M   'P 1'
#
loop_
_entity.id
_entity.type
_entity.pdbx_description
1 polymer ?
#
loop_
_entity_poly.entity_id
_entity_poly.type
_entity_poly.pdbx_seq_one_letter_code
_entity_poly.pdbx_strand_id
1 'polypeptide(L)'
;MDRQFAVAVVGATGLVGEMMVTVLEERAFPVSQLFPLASNRSLGRSVSFRGRNHPVRELSGFDFSQCDLALFSAGAAVSREHAPRAVAAGCIVIDNTSEFRYQDSVPLVVPEVNLQTLAGFGASGIIANPNCSTIQLVVALKPLHDEARLERVEVATYQSVSGAGREAVEELARQSITVLSGKGPAQAHGGAKPIAFNCVPHIDVFQENGYTREEMKIVWETRKILGLPQLRVNATAVRVPVFYGHSEVVHLETAHPLSAVRARELLKNAPGITVLDEHRAGGYPTATTEAANRDTVYVGRIREDLAPDRGLNLWIVADNVRKGAATNSVQIAEALARRPI
;
A
#
# COMPACT_ATOMS: atom_id res chain seq x y z
N MET A 1 -0.90 32.51 -5.08
CA MET A 1 -1.33 31.93 -3.79
C MET A 1 -1.45 30.44 -4.02
N ASP A 2 -0.76 29.64 -3.24
CA ASP A 2 -0.85 28.19 -3.39
C ASP A 2 -2.25 27.75 -3.01
N ARG A 3 -2.89 27.00 -3.88
CA ARG A 3 -4.24 26.45 -3.67
C ARG A 3 -4.25 25.65 -2.38
N GLN A 4 -5.19 25.92 -1.49
CA GLN A 4 -5.44 25.15 -0.28
C GLN A 4 -6.66 24.24 -0.46
N PHE A 5 -6.70 23.13 0.25
CA PHE A 5 -7.72 22.09 0.11
C PHE A 5 -8.44 21.84 1.43
N ALA A 6 -9.74 21.76 1.38
CA ALA A 6 -10.54 21.17 2.44
C ALA A 6 -10.52 19.64 2.27
N VAL A 7 -9.95 18.92 3.25
CA VAL A 7 -9.66 17.49 3.14
C VAL A 7 -10.50 16.68 4.12
N ALA A 8 -11.23 15.70 3.64
CA ALA A 8 -11.87 14.68 4.46
C ALA A 8 -10.98 13.41 4.52
N VAL A 9 -10.87 12.80 5.72
CA VAL A 9 -10.23 11.48 5.90
C VAL A 9 -11.30 10.53 6.44
N VAL A 10 -11.76 9.62 5.59
CA VAL A 10 -12.79 8.62 5.93
C VAL A 10 -12.12 7.38 6.50
N GLY A 11 -12.48 7.02 7.73
CA GLY A 11 -11.78 6.02 8.53
C GLY A 11 -10.61 6.61 9.32
N ALA A 12 -10.69 7.89 9.69
CA ALA A 12 -9.62 8.67 10.33
C ALA A 12 -9.11 8.10 11.68
N THR A 13 -9.86 7.23 12.32
CA THR A 13 -9.49 6.56 13.58
C THR A 13 -8.89 5.18 13.39
N GLY A 14 -8.81 4.71 12.15
CA GLY A 14 -8.12 3.47 11.79
C GLY A 14 -6.62 3.68 11.58
N LEU A 15 -5.85 2.60 11.55
CA LEU A 15 -4.39 2.63 11.43
C LEU A 15 -3.91 3.44 10.20
N VAL A 16 -4.49 3.17 9.03
CA VAL A 16 -4.14 3.87 7.79
C VAL A 16 -4.68 5.30 7.79
N GLY A 17 -5.90 5.54 8.31
CA GLY A 17 -6.47 6.89 8.36
C GLY A 17 -5.69 7.83 9.27
N GLU A 18 -5.25 7.37 10.44
CA GLU A 18 -4.35 8.13 11.33
C GLU A 18 -3.03 8.43 10.62
N MET A 19 -2.47 7.44 9.89
CA MET A 19 -1.25 7.64 9.12
C MET A 19 -1.44 8.63 7.95
N MET A 20 -2.59 8.62 7.28
CA MET A 20 -2.90 9.63 6.24
C MET A 20 -2.83 11.05 6.81
N VAL A 21 -3.41 11.27 8.00
CA VAL A 21 -3.34 12.58 8.67
C VAL A 21 -1.90 12.94 9.02
N THR A 22 -1.14 12.01 9.54
CA THR A 22 0.30 12.20 9.86
C THR A 22 1.10 12.56 8.60
N VAL A 23 0.91 11.83 7.50
CA VAL A 23 1.64 12.08 6.25
C VAL A 23 1.22 13.40 5.60
N LEU A 24 -0.06 13.79 5.66
CA LEU A 24 -0.49 15.13 5.21
C LEU A 24 0.25 16.25 5.95
N GLU A 25 0.49 16.08 7.27
CA GLU A 25 1.23 17.04 8.09
C GLU A 25 2.72 17.04 7.75
N GLU A 26 3.37 15.87 7.78
CA GLU A 26 4.81 15.70 7.51
C GLU A 26 5.21 16.22 6.12
N ARG A 27 4.34 16.02 5.12
CA ARG A 27 4.57 16.46 3.74
C ARG A 27 4.10 17.89 3.47
N ALA A 28 3.64 18.58 4.52
CA ALA A 28 3.12 19.95 4.43
C ALA A 28 2.06 20.13 3.32
N PHE A 29 1.21 19.11 3.10
CA PHE A 29 0.12 19.21 2.13
C PHE A 29 -0.74 20.44 2.45
N PRO A 30 -1.16 21.26 1.48
CA PRO A 30 -1.83 22.54 1.72
C PRO A 30 -3.29 22.37 2.17
N VAL A 31 -3.49 21.83 3.38
CA VAL A 31 -4.80 21.66 4.00
C VAL A 31 -5.28 22.97 4.60
N SER A 32 -6.43 23.48 4.13
CA SER A 32 -7.16 24.61 4.72
C SER A 32 -8.01 24.18 5.90
N GLN A 33 -8.68 23.01 5.76
CA GLN A 33 -9.53 22.42 6.77
C GLN A 33 -9.47 20.90 6.72
N LEU A 34 -9.37 20.24 7.88
CA LEU A 34 -9.40 18.79 8.01
C LEU A 34 -10.74 18.33 8.60
N PHE A 35 -11.34 17.32 7.95
CA PHE A 35 -12.56 16.65 8.40
C PHE A 35 -12.26 15.17 8.70
N PRO A 36 -11.93 14.80 9.95
CA PRO A 36 -11.80 13.40 10.32
C PRO A 36 -13.19 12.76 10.40
N LEU A 37 -13.44 11.76 9.53
CA LEU A 37 -14.73 11.07 9.44
C LEU A 37 -14.58 9.61 9.86
N ALA A 38 -15.54 9.12 10.65
CA ALA A 38 -15.62 7.71 11.03
C ALA A 38 -17.07 7.31 11.33
N SER A 39 -17.29 6.05 11.74
CA SER A 39 -18.59 5.59 12.22
C SER A 39 -18.94 6.23 13.57
N ASN A 40 -20.20 6.13 13.96
CA ASN A 40 -20.71 6.61 15.24
C ASN A 40 -19.93 6.05 16.46
N ARG A 41 -19.34 4.85 16.34
CA ARG A 41 -18.51 4.23 17.41
C ARG A 41 -17.27 5.06 17.77
N SER A 42 -16.84 5.95 16.89
CA SER A 42 -15.65 6.79 17.09
C SER A 42 -16.01 8.22 17.51
N LEU A 43 -17.28 8.55 17.69
CA LEU A 43 -17.71 9.86 18.18
C LEU A 43 -17.15 10.12 19.59
N GLY A 44 -16.77 11.38 19.84
CA GLY A 44 -16.08 11.79 21.07
C GLY A 44 -14.56 11.64 21.01
N ARG A 45 -14.01 10.97 20.00
CA ARG A 45 -12.57 10.97 19.71
C ARG A 45 -12.17 12.22 18.92
N SER A 46 -10.87 12.52 18.93
CA SER A 46 -10.27 13.56 18.10
C SER A 46 -9.02 13.05 17.41
N VAL A 47 -8.66 13.69 16.31
CA VAL A 47 -7.42 13.46 15.57
C VAL A 47 -6.56 14.71 15.67
N SER A 48 -5.28 14.56 16.02
CA SER A 48 -4.32 15.67 16.07
C SER A 48 -3.81 15.98 14.66
N PHE A 49 -3.81 17.27 14.30
CA PHE A 49 -3.24 17.75 13.05
C PHE A 49 -2.72 19.18 13.25
N ARG A 50 -1.47 19.43 12.95
CA ARG A 50 -0.77 20.73 13.12
C ARG A 50 -0.93 21.30 14.53
N GLY A 51 -0.78 20.43 15.55
CA GLY A 51 -0.87 20.80 16.96
C GLY A 51 -2.29 21.14 17.45
N ARG A 52 -3.34 20.86 16.65
CA ARG A 52 -4.74 21.07 17.02
C ARG A 52 -5.51 19.75 17.00
N ASN A 53 -6.44 19.59 17.92
CA ASN A 53 -7.34 18.46 17.96
C ASN A 53 -8.59 18.74 17.12
N HIS A 54 -8.82 17.90 16.12
CA HIS A 54 -9.99 17.94 15.25
C HIS A 54 -10.98 16.86 15.69
N PRO A 55 -12.21 17.22 16.11
CA PRO A 55 -13.19 16.23 16.54
C PRO A 55 -13.60 15.33 15.37
N VAL A 56 -13.71 14.04 15.65
CA VAL A 56 -14.23 13.06 14.70
C VAL A 56 -15.72 13.33 14.46
N ARG A 57 -16.12 13.40 13.20
CA ARG A 57 -17.51 13.57 12.76
C ARG A 57 -18.07 12.27 12.22
N GLU A 58 -19.37 12.11 12.33
CA GLU A 58 -20.05 10.95 11.77
C GLU A 58 -20.10 11.03 10.23
N LEU A 59 -19.73 9.92 9.58
CA LEU A 59 -19.68 9.82 8.12
C LEU A 59 -21.07 9.80 7.47
N SER A 60 -22.07 9.14 8.09
CA SER A 60 -23.38 8.88 7.49
C SER A 60 -24.12 10.14 7.08
N GLY A 61 -24.08 11.17 7.92
CA GLY A 61 -24.74 12.47 7.70
C GLY A 61 -23.81 13.56 7.17
N PHE A 62 -22.55 13.25 6.83
CA PHE A 62 -21.60 14.27 6.44
C PHE A 62 -21.89 14.84 5.03
N ASP A 63 -21.87 16.18 4.94
CA ASP A 63 -21.99 16.90 3.68
C ASP A 63 -20.62 17.09 3.02
N PHE A 64 -20.37 16.34 1.95
CA PHE A 64 -19.10 16.37 1.20
C PHE A 64 -18.93 17.62 0.33
N SER A 65 -19.94 18.47 0.14
CA SER A 65 -19.79 19.76 -0.55
C SER A 65 -18.83 20.72 0.15
N GLN A 66 -18.51 20.44 1.44
CA GLN A 66 -17.52 21.17 2.21
C GLN A 66 -16.07 20.76 1.88
N CYS A 67 -15.86 19.73 1.05
CA CYS A 67 -14.54 19.15 0.80
C CYS A 67 -14.13 19.23 -0.67
N ASP A 68 -12.87 19.57 -0.91
CA ASP A 68 -12.24 19.44 -2.24
C ASP A 68 -11.74 18.03 -2.49
N LEU A 69 -11.26 17.35 -1.44
CA LEU A 69 -10.59 16.06 -1.51
C LEU A 69 -11.02 15.16 -0.35
N ALA A 70 -11.26 13.88 -0.63
CA ALA A 70 -11.55 12.87 0.39
C ALA A 70 -10.62 11.64 0.23
N LEU A 71 -9.93 11.28 1.31
CA LEU A 71 -9.08 10.09 1.41
C LEU A 71 -9.88 8.99 2.12
N PHE A 72 -10.13 7.86 1.45
CA PHE A 72 -10.95 6.77 1.97
C PHE A 72 -10.09 5.59 2.43
N SER A 73 -10.28 5.13 3.68
CA SER A 73 -9.59 3.95 4.23
C SER A 73 -10.44 3.16 5.24
N ALA A 74 -11.78 3.20 5.09
CA ALA A 74 -12.72 2.60 6.04
C ALA A 74 -13.29 1.22 5.60
N GLY A 75 -12.70 0.59 4.57
CA GLY A 75 -13.14 -0.68 4.00
C GLY A 75 -14.06 -0.54 2.79
N ALA A 76 -14.10 -1.59 1.95
CA ALA A 76 -14.75 -1.58 0.63
C ALA A 76 -16.25 -1.24 0.69
N ALA A 77 -16.99 -1.77 1.68
CA ALA A 77 -18.41 -1.48 1.83
C ALA A 77 -18.68 0.02 2.07
N VAL A 78 -17.86 0.67 2.90
CA VAL A 78 -17.95 2.11 3.18
C VAL A 78 -17.62 2.92 1.94
N SER A 79 -16.57 2.53 1.19
CA SER A 79 -16.23 3.20 -0.07
C SER A 79 -17.33 3.07 -1.11
N ARG A 80 -17.92 1.88 -1.27
CA ARG A 80 -19.05 1.64 -2.19
C ARG A 80 -20.22 2.57 -1.92
N GLU A 81 -20.56 2.79 -0.66
CA GLU A 81 -21.69 3.64 -0.26
C GLU A 81 -21.37 5.14 -0.36
N HIS A 82 -20.21 5.55 0.15
CA HIS A 82 -19.94 6.96 0.41
C HIS A 82 -19.06 7.65 -0.63
N ALA A 83 -18.19 6.93 -1.37
CA ALA A 83 -17.36 7.56 -2.40
C ALA A 83 -18.18 8.16 -3.55
N PRO A 84 -19.23 7.50 -4.08
CA PRO A 84 -20.11 8.13 -5.08
C PRO A 84 -20.84 9.38 -4.55
N ARG A 85 -21.20 9.41 -3.25
CA ARG A 85 -21.80 10.59 -2.62
C ARG A 85 -20.82 11.76 -2.58
N ALA A 86 -19.55 11.50 -2.25
CA ALA A 86 -18.52 12.52 -2.26
C ALA A 86 -18.28 13.09 -3.67
N VAL A 87 -18.21 12.22 -4.68
CA VAL A 87 -18.07 12.64 -6.09
C VAL A 87 -19.28 13.47 -6.55
N ALA A 88 -20.50 13.04 -6.23
CA ALA A 88 -21.72 13.78 -6.58
C ALA A 88 -21.77 15.17 -5.94
N ALA A 89 -21.10 15.37 -4.80
CA ALA A 89 -20.95 16.67 -4.13
C ALA A 89 -19.77 17.51 -4.69
N GLY A 90 -19.07 17.04 -5.71
CA GLY A 90 -17.93 17.74 -6.32
C GLY A 90 -16.57 17.46 -5.67
N CYS A 91 -16.51 16.55 -4.71
CA CYS A 91 -15.28 16.19 -4.01
C CYS A 91 -14.49 15.12 -4.81
N ILE A 92 -13.19 15.30 -4.98
CA ILE A 92 -12.32 14.27 -5.58
C ILE A 92 -12.05 13.18 -4.53
N VAL A 93 -12.17 11.92 -4.92
CA VAL A 93 -11.95 10.79 -4.01
C VAL A 93 -10.64 10.06 -4.35
N ILE A 94 -9.81 9.83 -3.34
CA ILE A 94 -8.68 8.87 -3.41
C ILE A 94 -9.04 7.71 -2.48
N ASP A 95 -9.32 6.55 -3.07
CA ASP A 95 -9.79 5.37 -2.33
C ASP A 95 -8.68 4.33 -2.13
N ASN A 96 -8.32 4.10 -0.88
CA ASN A 96 -7.34 3.08 -0.49
C ASN A 96 -7.95 1.67 -0.36
N THR A 97 -9.27 1.53 -0.52
CA THR A 97 -9.91 0.21 -0.44
C THR A 97 -9.81 -0.55 -1.77
N SER A 98 -10.25 -1.79 -1.79
CA SER A 98 -10.26 -2.59 -3.03
C SER A 98 -11.49 -2.38 -3.91
N GLU A 99 -12.43 -1.50 -3.52
CA GLU A 99 -13.74 -1.40 -4.15
C GLU A 99 -13.69 -1.01 -5.63
N PHE A 100 -12.88 -0.02 -5.96
CA PHE A 100 -12.88 0.57 -7.30
C PHE A 100 -11.67 0.18 -8.16
N ARG A 101 -10.71 -0.59 -7.63
CA ARG A 101 -9.42 -0.88 -8.27
C ARG A 101 -9.53 -1.57 -9.63
N TYR A 102 -10.60 -2.35 -9.85
CA TYR A 102 -10.77 -3.19 -11.05
C TYR A 102 -11.72 -2.58 -12.08
N GLN A 103 -12.29 -1.41 -11.80
CA GLN A 103 -13.12 -0.68 -12.76
C GLN A 103 -12.22 0.02 -13.78
N ASP A 104 -12.51 -0.16 -15.07
CA ASP A 104 -11.69 0.41 -16.16
C ASP A 104 -11.71 1.94 -16.18
N SER A 105 -12.82 2.55 -15.77
CA SER A 105 -12.98 4.00 -15.66
C SER A 105 -12.25 4.63 -14.47
N VAL A 106 -11.75 3.82 -13.52
CA VAL A 106 -11.06 4.30 -12.32
C VAL A 106 -9.56 4.04 -12.46
N PRO A 107 -8.73 5.09 -12.50
CA PRO A 107 -7.29 4.92 -12.55
C PRO A 107 -6.77 4.34 -11.24
N LEU A 108 -5.88 3.35 -11.35
CA LEU A 108 -5.16 2.71 -10.25
C LEU A 108 -3.73 3.24 -10.26
N VAL A 109 -3.34 4.06 -9.26
CA VAL A 109 -2.18 4.94 -9.41
C VAL A 109 -1.09 4.68 -8.38
N VAL A 110 0.14 4.53 -8.87
CA VAL A 110 1.38 4.64 -8.12
C VAL A 110 2.20 5.77 -8.76
N PRO A 111 2.39 6.91 -8.08
CA PRO A 111 2.97 8.11 -8.70
C PRO A 111 4.33 7.91 -9.36
N GLU A 112 5.19 7.06 -8.82
CA GLU A 112 6.51 6.73 -9.39
C GLU A 112 6.43 5.86 -10.65
N VAL A 113 5.25 5.29 -10.96
CA VAL A 113 5.10 4.28 -12.02
C VAL A 113 4.23 4.79 -13.17
N ASN A 114 3.03 5.29 -12.86
CA ASN A 114 2.01 5.56 -13.87
C ASN A 114 1.22 6.85 -13.61
N LEU A 115 1.88 7.89 -13.12
CA LEU A 115 1.25 9.19 -12.80
C LEU A 115 0.45 9.80 -13.96
N GLN A 116 0.82 9.51 -15.19
CA GLN A 116 0.13 9.97 -16.41
C GLN A 116 -1.32 9.49 -16.48
N THR A 117 -1.66 8.37 -15.84
CA THR A 117 -3.03 7.82 -15.83
C THR A 117 -4.02 8.71 -15.09
N LEU A 118 -3.53 9.63 -14.26
CA LEU A 118 -4.38 10.65 -13.64
C LEU A 118 -5.06 11.56 -14.67
N ALA A 119 -4.60 11.62 -15.93
CA ALA A 119 -5.29 12.41 -16.96
C ALA A 119 -6.73 11.93 -17.20
N GLY A 120 -7.00 10.65 -16.94
CA GLY A 120 -8.31 10.03 -17.18
C GLY A 120 -9.28 10.03 -15.99
N PHE A 121 -8.93 10.55 -14.80
CA PHE A 121 -9.77 10.40 -13.61
C PHE A 121 -11.07 11.23 -13.66
N GLY A 122 -11.14 12.26 -14.50
CA GLY A 122 -12.27 13.22 -14.53
C GLY A 122 -13.62 12.58 -14.79
N ALA A 123 -13.68 11.43 -15.48
CA ALA A 123 -14.92 10.73 -15.75
C ALA A 123 -15.51 10.03 -14.52
N SER A 124 -14.68 9.56 -13.59
CA SER A 124 -15.13 8.82 -12.40
C SER A 124 -15.15 9.67 -11.13
N GLY A 125 -14.35 10.73 -11.06
CA GLY A 125 -14.10 11.51 -9.83
C GLY A 125 -13.39 10.71 -8.73
N ILE A 126 -13.06 9.43 -9.00
CA ILE A 126 -12.43 8.50 -8.06
C ILE A 126 -11.07 8.08 -8.62
N ILE A 127 -10.07 8.03 -7.75
CA ILE A 127 -8.73 7.49 -8.01
C ILE A 127 -8.50 6.36 -7.01
N ALA A 128 -8.15 5.17 -7.49
CA ALA A 128 -7.87 4.04 -6.63
C ALA A 128 -6.38 4.01 -6.22
N ASN A 129 -6.14 3.82 -4.94
CA ASN A 129 -4.84 3.52 -4.37
C ASN A 129 -4.65 1.99 -4.32
N PRO A 130 -3.54 1.44 -4.85
CA PRO A 130 -3.37 0.01 -4.96
C PRO A 130 -3.19 -0.74 -3.62
N ASN A 131 -3.12 -2.06 -3.70
CA ASN A 131 -2.75 -2.93 -2.60
C ASN A 131 -1.31 -2.64 -2.12
N CYS A 132 -1.07 -2.77 -0.82
CA CYS A 132 0.19 -2.40 -0.19
C CYS A 132 1.39 -3.19 -0.74
N SER A 133 1.25 -4.50 -0.95
CA SER A 133 2.30 -5.32 -1.56
C SER A 133 2.49 -4.93 -3.04
N THR A 134 1.42 -4.70 -3.77
CA THR A 134 1.51 -4.28 -5.18
C THR A 134 2.26 -2.96 -5.34
N ILE A 135 2.05 -1.98 -4.47
CA ILE A 135 2.73 -0.67 -4.57
C ILE A 135 4.25 -0.84 -4.54
N GLN A 136 4.78 -1.51 -3.51
CA GLN A 136 6.23 -1.68 -3.39
C GLN A 136 6.82 -2.53 -4.53
N LEU A 137 6.07 -3.55 -4.97
CA LEU A 137 6.46 -4.41 -6.08
C LEU A 137 6.61 -3.60 -7.37
N VAL A 138 5.58 -2.87 -7.80
CA VAL A 138 5.60 -2.15 -9.09
C VAL A 138 6.59 -1.00 -9.10
N VAL A 139 6.84 -0.34 -7.97
CA VAL A 139 7.90 0.68 -7.85
C VAL A 139 9.26 0.10 -8.18
N ALA A 140 9.58 -1.09 -7.66
CA ALA A 140 10.84 -1.77 -7.95
C ALA A 140 10.87 -2.35 -9.38
N LEU A 141 9.75 -2.85 -9.90
CA LEU A 141 9.67 -3.46 -11.23
C LEU A 141 9.76 -2.45 -12.36
N LYS A 142 9.23 -1.24 -12.20
CA LYS A 142 9.11 -0.24 -13.28
C LYS A 142 10.43 0.08 -13.97
N PRO A 143 11.52 0.48 -13.28
CA PRO A 143 12.78 0.79 -13.94
C PRO A 143 13.42 -0.41 -14.64
N LEU A 144 13.19 -1.62 -14.14
CA LEU A 144 13.70 -2.86 -14.75
C LEU A 144 12.89 -3.23 -16.01
N HIS A 145 11.56 -3.01 -15.97
CA HIS A 145 10.70 -3.19 -17.13
C HIS A 145 11.05 -2.22 -18.26
N ASP A 146 11.28 -0.97 -17.95
CA ASP A 146 11.59 0.04 -18.96
C ASP A 146 12.90 -0.26 -19.70
N GLU A 147 13.87 -0.85 -19.02
CA GLU A 147 15.15 -1.26 -19.60
C GLU A 147 15.05 -2.59 -20.37
N ALA A 148 14.50 -3.62 -19.75
CA ALA A 148 14.68 -4.99 -20.23
C ALA A 148 13.39 -5.74 -20.57
N ARG A 149 12.21 -5.14 -20.38
CA ARG A 149 10.87 -5.69 -20.62
C ARG A 149 10.61 -6.99 -19.85
N LEU A 150 9.82 -6.88 -18.78
CA LEU A 150 9.38 -8.02 -17.98
C LEU A 150 8.53 -8.99 -18.80
N GLU A 151 8.80 -10.28 -18.65
CA GLU A 151 8.00 -11.39 -19.21
C GLU A 151 7.33 -12.23 -18.13
N ARG A 152 7.98 -12.38 -16.97
CA ARG A 152 7.46 -13.13 -15.83
C ARG A 152 7.89 -12.52 -14.52
N VAL A 153 7.01 -12.60 -13.52
CA VAL A 153 7.28 -12.20 -12.15
C VAL A 153 6.71 -13.27 -11.22
N GLU A 154 7.55 -13.82 -10.38
CA GLU A 154 7.16 -14.67 -9.25
C GLU A 154 7.45 -13.92 -7.95
N VAL A 155 6.47 -13.83 -7.08
CA VAL A 155 6.59 -13.10 -5.82
C VAL A 155 6.05 -13.92 -4.66
N ALA A 156 6.85 -14.05 -3.61
CA ALA A 156 6.39 -14.50 -2.30
C ALA A 156 6.47 -13.32 -1.34
N THR A 157 5.35 -12.98 -0.71
CA THR A 157 5.29 -11.87 0.25
C THR A 157 5.39 -12.37 1.67
N TYR A 158 6.04 -11.59 2.52
CA TYR A 158 6.11 -11.75 3.97
C TYR A 158 5.44 -10.53 4.59
N GLN A 159 4.11 -10.64 4.79
CA GLN A 159 3.29 -9.48 5.16
C GLN A 159 3.12 -9.36 6.67
N SER A 160 3.41 -8.17 7.19
CA SER A 160 3.19 -7.80 8.59
C SER A 160 1.70 -7.76 8.95
N VAL A 161 1.38 -7.91 10.21
CA VAL A 161 0.00 -7.95 10.72
C VAL A 161 -0.72 -6.61 10.60
N SER A 162 -0.02 -5.48 10.56
CA SER A 162 -0.60 -4.15 10.37
C SER A 162 -1.44 -4.01 9.09
N GLY A 163 -1.17 -4.85 8.06
CA GLY A 163 -1.98 -4.94 6.85
C GLY A 163 -3.43 -5.40 7.10
N ALA A 164 -3.68 -6.08 8.23
CA ALA A 164 -5.02 -6.47 8.68
C ALA A 164 -5.60 -5.50 9.74
N GLY A 165 -4.92 -4.39 10.02
CA GLY A 165 -5.39 -3.34 10.91
C GLY A 165 -4.91 -3.46 12.36
N ARG A 166 -5.41 -2.55 13.20
CA ARG A 166 -4.98 -2.40 14.61
C ARG A 166 -5.23 -3.65 15.44
N GLU A 167 -6.39 -4.29 15.27
CA GLU A 167 -6.75 -5.51 16.01
C GLU A 167 -5.74 -6.65 15.77
N ALA A 168 -5.23 -6.79 14.56
CA ALA A 168 -4.22 -7.81 14.25
C ALA A 168 -2.85 -7.51 14.88
N VAL A 169 -2.50 -6.22 15.00
CA VAL A 169 -1.28 -5.77 15.72
C VAL A 169 -1.39 -6.13 17.20
N GLU A 170 -2.53 -5.82 17.83
CA GLU A 170 -2.81 -6.13 19.23
C GLU A 170 -2.87 -7.64 19.46
N GLU A 171 -3.44 -8.39 18.52
CA GLU A 171 -3.52 -9.86 18.57
C GLU A 171 -2.13 -10.50 18.55
N LEU A 172 -1.24 -10.06 17.64
CA LEU A 172 0.15 -10.56 17.62
C LEU A 172 0.86 -10.28 18.95
N ALA A 173 0.71 -9.08 19.50
CA ALA A 173 1.31 -8.72 20.78
C ALA A 173 0.79 -9.63 21.90
N ARG A 174 -0.53 -9.82 22.01
CA ARG A 174 -1.18 -10.67 23.01
C ARG A 174 -0.76 -12.12 22.88
N GLN A 175 -0.75 -12.68 21.67
CA GLN A 175 -0.30 -14.06 21.43
C GLN A 175 1.17 -14.25 21.80
N SER A 176 2.02 -13.30 21.46
CA SER A 176 3.46 -13.35 21.76
C SER A 176 3.70 -13.38 23.28
N ILE A 177 3.01 -12.53 24.04
CA ILE A 177 3.08 -12.53 25.52
C ILE A 177 2.61 -13.88 26.08
N THR A 178 1.53 -14.46 25.55
CA THR A 178 1.01 -15.75 26.00
C THR A 178 2.05 -16.86 25.83
N VAL A 179 2.66 -16.97 24.66
CA VAL A 179 3.68 -17.98 24.38
C VAL A 179 4.91 -17.81 25.25
N LEU A 180 5.44 -16.57 25.33
CA LEU A 180 6.64 -16.26 26.11
C LEU A 180 6.43 -16.45 27.64
N SER A 181 5.19 -16.35 28.11
CA SER A 181 4.82 -16.61 29.50
C SER A 181 4.65 -18.11 29.84
N GLY A 182 4.93 -19.01 28.90
CA GLY A 182 4.83 -20.46 29.12
C GLY A 182 3.38 -20.98 29.23
N LYS A 183 2.38 -20.21 28.79
CA LYS A 183 0.95 -20.58 28.88
C LYS A 183 0.49 -21.47 27.73
N GLY A 184 1.41 -22.12 27.02
CA GLY A 184 1.13 -23.00 25.89
C GLY A 184 1.08 -22.26 24.54
N PRO A 185 0.69 -22.96 23.44
CA PRO A 185 0.54 -22.35 22.13
C PRO A 185 -0.55 -21.29 22.15
N ALA A 186 -0.33 -20.19 21.43
CA ALA A 186 -1.35 -19.19 21.25
C ALA A 186 -2.57 -19.79 20.55
N GLN A 187 -3.76 -19.36 20.95
CA GLN A 187 -5.02 -19.68 20.26
C GLN A 187 -5.43 -18.50 19.39
N ALA A 188 -5.89 -18.79 18.19
CA ALA A 188 -6.49 -17.78 17.32
C ALA A 188 -8.01 -17.94 17.31
N HIS A 189 -8.72 -16.83 17.13
CA HIS A 189 -10.18 -16.84 17.04
C HIS A 189 -10.66 -17.44 15.71
N GLY A 190 -11.85 -18.08 15.72
CA GLY A 190 -12.54 -18.51 14.50
C GLY A 190 -11.88 -19.65 13.74
N GLY A 191 -11.06 -20.49 14.36
CA GLY A 191 -10.39 -21.63 13.69
C GLY A 191 -9.18 -21.26 12.84
N ALA A 192 -8.76 -20.00 12.85
CA ALA A 192 -7.53 -19.56 12.19
C ALA A 192 -6.29 -20.16 12.86
N LYS A 193 -5.15 -20.12 12.16
CA LYS A 193 -3.85 -20.46 12.76
C LYS A 193 -3.31 -19.27 13.54
N PRO A 194 -2.66 -19.48 14.71
CA PRO A 194 -2.02 -18.39 15.43
C PRO A 194 -0.89 -17.80 14.62
N ILE A 195 -0.67 -16.48 14.78
CA ILE A 195 0.36 -15.75 14.04
C ILE A 195 1.68 -15.63 14.83
N ALA A 196 1.63 -15.55 16.15
CA ALA A 196 2.84 -15.43 16.95
C ALA A 196 3.79 -16.62 16.71
N PHE A 197 5.03 -16.30 16.33
CA PHE A 197 6.10 -17.27 16.00
C PHE A 197 5.73 -18.25 14.88
N ASN A 198 4.87 -17.85 13.94
CA ASN A 198 4.36 -18.70 12.87
C ASN A 198 4.38 -17.97 11.51
N CYS A 199 4.38 -18.74 10.42
CA CYS A 199 4.15 -18.27 9.06
C CYS A 199 2.80 -18.84 8.57
N VAL A 200 1.87 -17.96 8.21
CA VAL A 200 0.52 -18.36 7.79
C VAL A 200 0.34 -18.04 6.30
N PRO A 201 0.35 -19.02 5.39
CA PRO A 201 0.20 -18.84 3.95
C PRO A 201 -1.28 -18.66 3.57
N HIS A 202 -1.95 -17.71 4.21
CA HIS A 202 -3.35 -17.42 4.01
C HIS A 202 -3.64 -15.96 4.39
N ILE A 203 -3.89 -15.14 3.39
CA ILE A 203 -4.30 -13.75 3.56
C ILE A 203 -5.52 -13.51 2.68
N ASP A 204 -6.62 -13.02 3.27
CA ASP A 204 -7.91 -12.81 2.61
C ASP A 204 -8.59 -14.18 2.24
N VAL A 205 -9.67 -14.16 1.49
CA VAL A 205 -10.49 -15.33 1.17
C VAL A 205 -9.91 -16.14 0.00
N PHE A 206 -10.06 -17.46 0.05
CA PHE A 206 -9.74 -18.33 -1.09
C PHE A 206 -10.71 -18.12 -2.25
N GLN A 207 -10.17 -18.22 -3.47
CA GLN A 207 -10.91 -18.18 -4.73
C GLN A 207 -11.01 -19.58 -5.32
N GLU A 208 -11.88 -19.77 -6.31
CA GLU A 208 -12.10 -21.07 -6.98
C GLU A 208 -10.84 -21.62 -7.64
N ASN A 209 -9.92 -20.77 -8.06
CA ASN A 209 -8.65 -21.15 -8.66
C ASN A 209 -7.57 -21.59 -7.65
N GLY A 210 -7.89 -21.65 -6.37
CA GLY A 210 -6.98 -22.04 -5.29
C GLY A 210 -6.08 -20.91 -4.76
N TYR A 211 -6.06 -19.74 -5.41
CA TYR A 211 -5.37 -18.56 -4.91
C TYR A 211 -6.22 -17.83 -3.87
N THR A 212 -5.59 -17.08 -3.01
CA THR A 212 -6.31 -16.12 -2.17
C THR A 212 -6.61 -14.82 -2.94
N ARG A 213 -7.61 -14.08 -2.47
CA ARG A 213 -7.91 -12.77 -3.05
C ARG A 213 -6.74 -11.80 -2.93
N GLU A 214 -5.95 -11.90 -1.87
CA GLU A 214 -4.74 -11.08 -1.70
C GLU A 214 -3.71 -11.36 -2.81
N GLU A 215 -3.46 -12.61 -3.13
CA GLU A 215 -2.58 -13.03 -4.22
C GLU A 215 -3.09 -12.53 -5.57
N MET A 216 -4.38 -12.65 -5.82
CA MET A 216 -4.98 -12.16 -7.07
C MET A 216 -4.95 -10.63 -7.20
N LYS A 217 -5.03 -9.88 -6.09
CA LYS A 217 -4.79 -8.42 -6.13
C LYS A 217 -3.40 -8.10 -6.67
N ILE A 218 -2.36 -8.79 -6.19
CA ILE A 218 -1.00 -8.59 -6.68
C ILE A 218 -0.93 -8.84 -8.19
N VAL A 219 -1.53 -9.94 -8.67
CA VAL A 219 -1.55 -10.29 -10.09
C VAL A 219 -2.25 -9.23 -10.95
N TRP A 220 -3.49 -8.90 -10.60
CA TRP A 220 -4.33 -8.00 -11.41
C TRP A 220 -3.83 -6.56 -11.38
N GLU A 221 -3.48 -6.07 -10.19
CA GLU A 221 -3.04 -4.70 -10.00
C GLU A 221 -1.67 -4.45 -10.63
N THR A 222 -0.72 -5.38 -10.53
CA THR A 222 0.58 -5.29 -11.21
C THR A 222 0.39 -5.14 -12.73
N ARG A 223 -0.47 -5.96 -13.33
CA ARG A 223 -0.79 -5.88 -14.77
C ARG A 223 -1.41 -4.54 -15.14
N LYS A 224 -2.39 -4.08 -14.36
CA LYS A 224 -3.10 -2.81 -14.62
C LYS A 224 -2.17 -1.61 -14.48
N ILE A 225 -1.38 -1.53 -13.41
CA ILE A 225 -0.50 -0.40 -13.12
C ILE A 225 0.64 -0.29 -14.15
N LEU A 226 1.24 -1.42 -14.52
CA LEU A 226 2.32 -1.44 -15.52
C LEU A 226 1.80 -1.35 -16.97
N GLY A 227 0.49 -1.48 -17.20
CA GLY A 227 -0.08 -1.53 -18.55
C GLY A 227 0.28 -2.80 -19.33
N LEU A 228 0.48 -3.92 -18.62
CA LEU A 228 0.96 -5.19 -19.17
C LEU A 228 -0.05 -6.32 -18.94
N PRO A 229 -1.17 -6.37 -19.66
CA PRO A 229 -2.23 -7.34 -19.41
C PRO A 229 -1.79 -8.80 -19.57
N GLN A 230 -0.75 -9.07 -20.36
CA GLN A 230 -0.23 -10.40 -20.61
C GLN A 230 0.97 -10.79 -19.74
N LEU A 231 1.42 -9.93 -18.83
CA LEU A 231 2.53 -10.24 -17.93
C LEU A 231 2.18 -11.48 -17.08
N ARG A 232 3.04 -12.47 -17.11
CA ARG A 232 2.92 -13.68 -16.28
C ARG A 232 3.32 -13.32 -14.84
N VAL A 233 2.34 -13.21 -13.96
CA VAL A 233 2.56 -12.94 -12.53
C VAL A 233 2.03 -14.11 -11.73
N ASN A 234 2.85 -14.64 -10.82
CA ASN A 234 2.50 -15.67 -9.86
C ASN A 234 2.82 -15.17 -8.44
N ALA A 235 1.87 -15.27 -7.53
CA ALA A 235 2.01 -14.71 -6.18
C ALA A 235 1.65 -15.75 -5.11
N THR A 236 2.42 -15.73 -4.01
CA THR A 236 2.08 -16.43 -2.76
C THR A 236 2.15 -15.43 -1.61
N ALA A 237 1.04 -15.23 -0.91
CA ALA A 237 0.96 -14.26 0.18
C ALA A 237 1.02 -14.94 1.55
N VAL A 238 2.04 -14.60 2.35
CA VAL A 238 2.27 -15.18 3.67
C VAL A 238 2.18 -14.11 4.75
N ARG A 239 1.36 -14.33 5.78
CA ARG A 239 1.35 -13.51 6.99
C ARG A 239 2.47 -13.97 7.91
N VAL A 240 3.29 -13.03 8.38
CA VAL A 240 4.42 -13.28 9.29
C VAL A 240 4.28 -12.48 10.58
N PRO A 241 4.94 -12.90 11.69
CA PRO A 241 4.81 -12.26 12.99
C PRO A 241 5.69 -10.99 13.10
N VAL A 242 5.45 -10.07 12.18
CA VAL A 242 6.07 -8.74 12.10
C VAL A 242 4.97 -7.70 12.25
N PHE A 243 5.19 -6.66 13.04
CA PHE A 243 4.19 -5.65 13.30
C PHE A 243 3.95 -4.73 12.10
N TYR A 244 5.01 -4.15 11.52
CA TYR A 244 4.98 -3.20 10.41
C TYR A 244 6.02 -3.53 9.36
N GLY A 245 5.71 -3.18 8.13
CA GLY A 245 6.57 -3.40 6.96
C GLY A 245 6.36 -4.76 6.30
N HIS A 246 6.13 -4.74 4.99
CA HIS A 246 6.05 -5.94 4.15
C HIS A 246 7.37 -6.19 3.47
N SER A 247 7.73 -7.45 3.35
CA SER A 247 8.90 -7.88 2.58
C SER A 247 8.46 -8.81 1.45
N GLU A 248 9.23 -8.85 0.37
CA GLU A 248 8.94 -9.68 -0.80
C GLU A 248 10.21 -10.30 -1.35
N VAL A 249 10.17 -11.60 -1.60
CA VAL A 249 11.12 -12.26 -2.52
C VAL A 249 10.51 -12.19 -3.91
N VAL A 250 11.26 -11.63 -4.84
CA VAL A 250 10.83 -11.50 -6.23
C VAL A 250 11.85 -12.19 -7.13
N HIS A 251 11.37 -13.09 -7.96
CA HIS A 251 12.10 -13.58 -9.14
C HIS A 251 11.42 -13.00 -10.38
N LEU A 252 12.22 -12.51 -11.33
CA LEU A 252 11.71 -11.95 -12.58
C LEU A 252 12.52 -12.44 -13.77
N GLU A 253 11.84 -12.59 -14.90
CA GLU A 253 12.42 -12.89 -16.21
C GLU A 253 12.17 -11.71 -17.15
N THR A 254 13.15 -11.40 -17.99
CA THR A 254 13.12 -10.27 -18.92
C THR A 254 13.34 -10.70 -20.37
N ALA A 255 12.75 -9.98 -21.32
CA ALA A 255 12.92 -10.22 -22.74
C ALA A 255 14.36 -9.93 -23.22
N HIS A 256 14.99 -8.94 -22.60
CA HIS A 256 16.37 -8.55 -22.90
C HIS A 256 17.28 -8.86 -21.72
N PRO A 257 18.55 -9.23 -21.93
CA PRO A 257 19.50 -9.49 -20.85
C PRO A 257 19.62 -8.30 -19.90
N LEU A 258 19.55 -8.58 -18.59
CA LEU A 258 19.70 -7.58 -17.54
C LEU A 258 20.59 -8.13 -16.43
N SER A 259 21.82 -7.59 -16.32
CA SER A 259 22.73 -8.01 -15.25
C SER A 259 22.33 -7.42 -13.89
N ALA A 260 22.72 -8.09 -12.81
CA ALA A 260 22.51 -7.60 -11.45
C ALA A 260 23.19 -6.24 -11.19
N VAL A 261 24.34 -5.99 -11.83
CA VAL A 261 25.05 -4.71 -11.78
C VAL A 261 24.19 -3.61 -12.40
N ARG A 262 23.69 -3.85 -13.61
CA ARG A 262 22.85 -2.87 -14.31
C ARG A 262 21.53 -2.64 -13.58
N ALA A 263 20.88 -3.69 -13.08
CA ALA A 263 19.66 -3.58 -12.28
C ALA A 263 19.87 -2.71 -11.02
N ARG A 264 21.00 -2.89 -10.33
CA ARG A 264 21.35 -2.09 -9.16
C ARG A 264 21.54 -0.61 -9.50
N GLU A 265 22.15 -0.29 -10.64
CA GLU A 265 22.29 1.09 -11.12
C GLU A 265 20.94 1.74 -11.42
N LEU A 266 20.06 1.03 -12.14
CA LEU A 266 18.73 1.50 -12.47
C LEU A 266 17.91 1.80 -11.21
N LEU A 267 17.92 0.86 -10.26
CA LEU A 267 17.19 0.99 -9.00
C LEU A 267 17.73 2.13 -8.12
N LYS A 268 19.04 2.36 -8.09
CA LYS A 268 19.65 3.48 -7.34
C LYS A 268 19.20 4.85 -7.87
N ASN A 269 18.93 4.95 -9.16
CA ASN A 269 18.53 6.19 -9.82
C ASN A 269 17.01 6.36 -9.95
N ALA A 270 16.22 5.36 -9.55
CA ALA A 270 14.77 5.38 -9.67
C ALA A 270 14.11 6.16 -8.52
N PRO A 271 13.03 6.91 -8.80
CA PRO A 271 12.31 7.64 -7.77
C PRO A 271 11.67 6.67 -6.75
N GLY A 272 11.68 7.06 -5.48
CA GLY A 272 11.02 6.32 -4.40
C GLY A 272 11.76 5.05 -3.97
N ILE A 273 12.96 4.78 -4.47
CA ILE A 273 13.76 3.58 -4.15
C ILE A 273 15.02 3.94 -3.39
N THR A 274 15.36 3.12 -2.41
CA THR A 274 16.66 3.10 -1.74
C THR A 274 17.26 1.70 -1.87
N VAL A 275 18.45 1.59 -2.47
CA VAL A 275 19.15 0.32 -2.59
C VAL A 275 20.09 0.13 -1.40
N LEU A 276 19.87 -0.95 -0.65
CA LEU A 276 20.76 -1.45 0.39
C LEU A 276 21.12 -2.90 0.04
N ASP A 277 22.29 -3.08 -0.60
CA ASP A 277 22.68 -4.34 -1.22
C ASP A 277 24.21 -4.58 -1.08
N GLU A 278 24.66 -4.72 0.15
CA GLU A 278 26.04 -5.03 0.47
C GLU A 278 26.20 -6.52 0.81
N HIS A 279 27.23 -7.17 0.28
CA HIS A 279 27.48 -8.59 0.51
C HIS A 279 28.17 -8.84 1.87
N ARG A 280 27.51 -8.39 2.95
CA ARG A 280 27.94 -8.61 4.34
C ARG A 280 26.75 -8.80 5.26
N ALA A 281 26.99 -9.25 6.47
CA ALA A 281 25.94 -9.33 7.49
C ALA A 281 25.33 -7.92 7.74
N GLY A 282 23.98 -7.83 7.72
CA GLY A 282 23.26 -6.57 7.87
C GLY A 282 23.28 -5.65 6.64
N GLY A 283 23.91 -6.03 5.52
CA GLY A 283 23.98 -5.24 4.29
C GLY A 283 22.75 -5.33 3.38
N TYR A 284 21.57 -5.57 3.95
CA TYR A 284 20.28 -5.73 3.25
C TYR A 284 19.15 -5.12 4.09
N PRO A 285 18.06 -4.68 3.45
CA PRO A 285 16.96 -4.06 4.19
C PRO A 285 16.06 -5.11 4.86
N THR A 286 15.48 -4.72 6.01
CA THR A 286 14.44 -5.49 6.69
C THR A 286 13.22 -4.63 7.00
N ALA A 287 12.10 -5.29 7.25
CA ALA A 287 10.85 -4.61 7.57
C ALA A 287 10.97 -3.74 8.83
N THR A 288 11.63 -4.25 9.87
CA THR A 288 11.67 -3.62 11.19
C THR A 288 12.75 -2.55 11.32
N THR A 289 13.92 -2.75 10.71
CA THR A 289 15.06 -1.84 10.93
C THR A 289 15.11 -0.72 9.90
N GLU A 290 14.81 -0.98 8.64
CA GLU A 290 14.90 0.04 7.57
C GLU A 290 13.53 0.57 7.15
N ALA A 291 12.54 -0.31 6.92
CA ALA A 291 11.32 0.10 6.25
C ALA A 291 10.26 0.73 7.15
N ALA A 292 10.10 0.24 8.39
CA ALA A 292 9.09 0.76 9.31
C ALA A 292 9.25 2.28 9.53
N ASN A 293 8.15 3.02 9.42
CA ASN A 293 8.08 4.48 9.52
C ASN A 293 8.87 5.25 8.42
N ARG A 294 9.13 4.62 7.26
CA ARG A 294 9.76 5.26 6.11
C ARG A 294 8.86 5.25 4.89
N ASP A 295 9.05 6.24 4.01
CA ASP A 295 8.23 6.42 2.80
C ASP A 295 8.84 5.82 1.53
N THR A 296 10.06 5.30 1.62
CA THR A 296 10.78 4.72 0.48
C THR A 296 10.58 3.21 0.38
N VAL A 297 10.71 2.68 -0.82
CA VAL A 297 10.84 1.24 -1.09
C VAL A 297 12.31 0.87 -1.05
N TYR A 298 12.67 -0.06 -0.19
CA TYR A 298 14.03 -0.57 -0.11
C TYR A 298 14.19 -1.81 -0.98
N VAL A 299 15.31 -1.88 -1.70
CA VAL A 299 15.67 -3.04 -2.52
C VAL A 299 17.07 -3.51 -2.19
N GLY A 300 17.22 -4.81 -2.02
CA GLY A 300 18.52 -5.45 -1.78
C GLY A 300 18.53 -6.87 -2.28
N ARG A 301 19.63 -7.61 -1.99
CA ARG A 301 19.79 -9.00 -2.42
C ARG A 301 19.62 -9.18 -3.92
N ILE A 302 20.08 -8.18 -4.69
CA ILE A 302 19.99 -8.14 -6.16
C ILE A 302 21.04 -9.09 -6.71
N ARG A 303 20.60 -10.16 -7.37
CA ARG A 303 21.47 -11.20 -7.94
C ARG A 303 20.86 -11.84 -9.16
N GLU A 304 21.70 -12.32 -10.03
CA GLU A 304 21.29 -13.08 -11.20
C GLU A 304 20.78 -14.47 -10.80
N ASP A 305 19.94 -15.06 -11.63
CA ASP A 305 19.55 -16.44 -11.50
C ASP A 305 20.75 -17.36 -11.79
N LEU A 306 20.78 -18.51 -11.14
CA LEU A 306 21.79 -19.54 -11.39
C LEU A 306 21.49 -20.33 -12.69
N ALA A 307 20.25 -20.33 -13.15
CA ALA A 307 19.88 -20.83 -14.47
C ALA A 307 20.34 -19.82 -15.55
N PRO A 308 20.78 -20.29 -16.73
CA PRO A 308 21.48 -19.43 -17.69
C PRO A 308 20.64 -18.37 -18.41
N ASP A 309 19.39 -18.19 -18.06
CA ASP A 309 18.46 -17.36 -18.83
C ASP A 309 17.83 -16.21 -18.02
N ARG A 310 18.37 -14.98 -18.21
CA ARG A 310 17.67 -13.68 -18.08
C ARG A 310 16.87 -13.42 -16.80
N GLY A 311 17.12 -14.17 -15.74
CA GLY A 311 16.43 -14.05 -14.47
C GLY A 311 17.19 -13.20 -13.46
N LEU A 312 16.45 -12.42 -12.66
CA LEU A 312 16.95 -11.69 -11.50
C LEU A 312 16.13 -12.04 -10.26
N ASN A 313 16.82 -12.07 -9.14
CA ASN A 313 16.21 -12.19 -7.83
C ASN A 313 16.41 -10.90 -7.04
N LEU A 314 15.34 -10.43 -6.40
CA LEU A 314 15.33 -9.22 -5.58
C LEU A 314 14.73 -9.52 -4.20
N TRP A 315 15.09 -8.70 -3.25
CA TRP A 315 14.43 -8.56 -1.97
C TRP A 315 13.92 -7.13 -1.83
N ILE A 316 12.61 -6.96 -1.67
CA ILE A 316 11.93 -5.66 -1.64
C ILE A 316 11.27 -5.51 -0.29
N VAL A 317 11.39 -4.33 0.34
CA VAL A 317 10.81 -4.05 1.65
C VAL A 317 10.25 -2.64 1.67
N ALA A 318 9.03 -2.45 2.19
CA ALA A 318 8.47 -1.13 2.43
C ALA A 318 7.51 -1.12 3.63
N ASP A 319 7.27 0.05 4.20
CA ASP A 319 6.20 0.22 5.18
C ASP A 319 4.85 0.17 4.49
N ASN A 320 4.06 -0.85 4.83
CA ASN A 320 2.77 -1.14 4.23
C ASN A 320 1.67 -0.13 4.61
N VAL A 321 1.83 0.58 5.73
CA VAL A 321 0.88 1.60 6.19
C VAL A 321 1.25 2.97 5.62
N ARG A 322 2.56 3.25 5.43
CA ARG A 322 3.07 4.47 4.83
C ARG A 322 3.09 4.36 3.30
N LYS A 323 4.21 3.97 2.70
CA LYS A 323 4.31 3.87 1.22
C LYS A 323 3.25 2.95 0.64
N GLY A 324 2.94 1.85 1.30
CA GLY A 324 1.92 0.89 0.89
C GLY A 324 0.48 1.40 0.95
N ALA A 325 0.21 2.56 1.57
CA ALA A 325 -1.14 3.09 1.72
C ALA A 325 -1.17 4.62 1.81
N ALA A 326 -0.90 5.19 2.99
CA ALA A 326 -1.10 6.60 3.30
C ALA A 326 -0.23 7.51 2.43
N THR A 327 1.07 7.23 2.34
CA THR A 327 2.01 8.05 1.57
C THR A 327 1.68 8.04 0.09
N ASN A 328 1.36 6.88 -0.49
CA ASN A 328 0.96 6.79 -1.89
C ASN A 328 -0.32 7.59 -2.17
N SER A 329 -1.31 7.53 -1.26
CA SER A 329 -2.55 8.33 -1.37
C SER A 329 -2.28 9.83 -1.30
N VAL A 330 -1.39 10.28 -0.38
CA VAL A 330 -1.02 11.69 -0.28
C VAL A 330 -0.19 12.16 -1.48
N GLN A 331 0.72 11.33 -2.01
CA GLN A 331 1.46 11.63 -3.24
C GLN A 331 0.52 11.80 -4.46
N ILE A 332 -0.56 11.01 -4.54
CA ILE A 332 -1.61 11.21 -5.56
C ILE A 332 -2.28 12.58 -5.35
N ALA A 333 -2.62 12.95 -4.11
CA ALA A 333 -3.20 14.25 -3.78
C ALA A 333 -2.25 15.41 -4.15
N GLU A 334 -0.96 15.29 -3.87
CA GLU A 334 0.06 16.27 -4.26
C GLU A 334 0.14 16.45 -5.78
N ALA A 335 0.07 15.35 -6.52
CA ALA A 335 0.08 15.38 -7.98
C ALA A 335 -1.16 16.08 -8.55
N LEU A 336 -2.32 15.91 -7.91
CA LEU A 336 -3.53 16.65 -8.27
C LEU A 336 -3.40 18.15 -7.94
N ALA A 337 -2.82 18.48 -6.78
CA ALA A 337 -2.65 19.88 -6.36
C ALA A 337 -1.74 20.69 -7.29
N ARG A 338 -0.80 20.04 -7.97
CA ARG A 338 0.13 20.66 -8.94
C ARG A 338 -0.47 20.84 -10.34
N ARG A 339 -1.63 20.26 -10.63
CA ARG A 339 -2.28 20.41 -11.95
C ARG A 339 -3.02 21.73 -12.03
N PRO A 340 -2.86 22.50 -13.11
CA PRO A 340 -3.83 23.53 -13.43
C PRO A 340 -5.16 22.82 -13.73
N ILE A 341 -6.22 23.21 -13.03
CA ILE A 341 -7.61 22.79 -13.29
C ILE A 341 -8.21 23.72 -14.28
#